data_9f3b16dceff45759b8bc1e565ac0f1de
#
_entry.id   9f3b16dceff45759b8bc1e565ac0f1de
#
_cell.length_a   1.000
_cell.length_b   1.000
_cell.length_c   1.000
_cell.angle_alpha   90.00
_cell.angle_beta   90.00
_cell.angle_gamma   90.00
#
_symmetry.space_group_name_H-M   'P 1'
#
loop_
_entity.id
_entity.type
_entity.pdbx_description
1 polymer ?
#
loop_
_entity_poly.entity_id
_entity_poly.type
_entity_poly.pdbx_seq_one_letter_code
_entity_poly.pdbx_strand_id
1 'polypeptide(L)'
;MAGSPIRSIAIVGGGTAGWMTAATMAKFLKNLHCRIRLIESDQIGTIGVGEATIPPIMEFIRALGIDEDDLIRKTRSTFKLGIEFKDWTRIGHSYMHPFGQTGFDMGPLPFSAYWLRALREGKASRLEEYSLQATAAHAGKFMRPVPATNSPVAGITYALHFDASLFARYLRAIAVAVGPRARDPCA
;
A
#
# COMPACT_ATOMS: atom_id res chain seq x y z
N MET A 1 1.44 -39.01 0.33
CA MET A 1 1.95 -38.90 -1.07
C MET A 1 2.39 -37.46 -1.26
N ALA A 2 3.67 -37.16 -1.43
CA ALA A 2 4.16 -35.85 -1.78
C ALA A 2 3.80 -35.56 -3.23
N GLY A 3 3.01 -34.51 -3.47
CA GLY A 3 2.65 -34.10 -4.83
C GLY A 3 3.88 -33.68 -5.64
N SER A 4 3.82 -33.82 -6.96
CA SER A 4 4.89 -33.32 -7.84
C SER A 4 5.10 -31.81 -7.66
N PRO A 5 6.34 -31.33 -7.64
CA PRO A 5 6.59 -29.89 -7.48
C PRO A 5 6.05 -29.09 -8.69
N ILE A 6 5.49 -27.92 -8.41
CA ILE A 6 5.02 -27.01 -9.45
C ILE A 6 6.24 -26.46 -10.21
N ARG A 7 6.27 -26.65 -11.53
CA ARG A 7 7.39 -26.24 -12.40
C ARG A 7 7.05 -25.07 -13.33
N SER A 8 5.78 -24.74 -13.45
CA SER A 8 5.32 -23.64 -14.31
C SER A 8 4.09 -22.97 -13.72
N ILE A 9 4.08 -21.64 -13.73
CA ILE A 9 2.97 -20.79 -13.29
C ILE A 9 2.64 -19.85 -14.44
N ALA A 10 1.36 -19.77 -14.80
CA ALA A 10 0.85 -18.79 -15.76
C ALA A 10 0.03 -17.74 -15.00
N ILE A 11 0.34 -16.46 -15.24
CA ILE A 11 -0.40 -15.32 -14.72
C ILE A 11 -1.13 -14.72 -15.92
N VAL A 12 -2.46 -14.62 -15.87
CA VAL A 12 -3.26 -14.06 -16.95
C VAL A 12 -3.74 -12.68 -16.53
N GLY A 13 -3.32 -11.67 -17.29
CA GLY A 13 -3.63 -10.25 -17.07
C GLY A 13 -2.38 -9.43 -16.75
N GLY A 14 -2.15 -8.38 -17.55
CA GLY A 14 -1.01 -7.44 -17.46
C GLY A 14 -1.31 -6.16 -16.69
N GLY A 15 -2.41 -6.10 -15.92
CA GLY A 15 -2.71 -4.97 -15.05
C GLY A 15 -1.86 -4.93 -13.79
N THR A 16 -2.13 -3.99 -12.91
CA THR A 16 -1.43 -3.79 -11.62
C THR A 16 -1.30 -5.08 -10.82
N ALA A 17 -2.39 -5.82 -10.64
CA ALA A 17 -2.40 -7.08 -9.86
C ALA A 17 -1.54 -8.18 -10.51
N GLY A 18 -1.59 -8.31 -11.84
CA GLY A 18 -0.76 -9.28 -12.55
C GLY A 18 0.72 -9.01 -12.40
N TRP A 19 1.14 -7.76 -12.56
CA TRP A 19 2.54 -7.37 -12.41
C TRP A 19 3.00 -7.38 -10.95
N MET A 20 2.14 -7.08 -9.97
CA MET A 20 2.43 -7.30 -8.55
C MET A 20 2.73 -8.78 -8.28
N THR A 21 1.87 -9.68 -8.78
CA THR A 21 2.03 -11.13 -8.65
C THR A 21 3.32 -11.60 -9.33
N ALA A 22 3.58 -11.14 -10.56
CA ALA A 22 4.78 -11.52 -11.31
C ALA A 22 6.06 -11.08 -10.63
N ALA A 23 6.14 -9.84 -10.14
CA ALA A 23 7.30 -9.31 -9.44
C ALA A 23 7.56 -10.07 -8.13
N THR A 24 6.51 -10.37 -7.38
CA THR A 24 6.60 -11.16 -6.14
C THR A 24 7.12 -12.57 -6.42
N MET A 25 6.51 -13.27 -7.37
CA MET A 25 6.92 -14.63 -7.71
C MET A 25 8.34 -14.66 -8.28
N ALA A 26 8.70 -13.73 -9.15
CA ALA A 26 10.05 -13.64 -9.70
C ALA A 26 11.09 -13.51 -8.59
N LYS A 27 10.82 -12.72 -7.56
CA LYS A 27 11.73 -12.53 -6.44
C LYS A 27 11.80 -13.76 -5.51
N PHE A 28 10.66 -14.27 -5.08
CA PHE A 28 10.64 -15.29 -4.02
C PHE A 28 10.78 -16.72 -4.55
N LEU A 29 10.47 -16.99 -5.83
CA LEU A 29 10.59 -18.31 -6.44
C LEU A 29 11.82 -18.46 -7.34
N LYS A 30 12.71 -17.48 -7.42
CA LYS A 30 13.88 -17.50 -8.31
C LYS A 30 14.77 -18.75 -8.17
N ASN A 31 14.83 -19.35 -6.99
CA ASN A 31 15.67 -20.52 -6.69
C ASN A 31 14.92 -21.85 -6.81
N LEU A 32 13.62 -21.84 -7.11
CA LEU A 32 12.78 -23.04 -7.10
C LEU A 32 12.59 -23.68 -8.47
N HIS A 33 13.35 -23.32 -9.49
CA HIS A 33 13.27 -23.86 -10.86
C HIS A 33 11.82 -23.83 -11.41
N CYS A 34 11.03 -22.83 -11.01
CA CYS A 34 9.67 -22.63 -11.45
C CYS A 34 9.64 -21.56 -12.55
N ARG A 35 9.10 -21.92 -13.72
CA ARG A 35 8.92 -20.97 -14.84
C ARG A 35 7.69 -20.12 -14.60
N ILE A 36 7.84 -18.80 -14.61
CA ILE A 36 6.74 -17.85 -14.49
C ILE A 36 6.50 -17.23 -15.86
N ARG A 37 5.25 -17.24 -16.32
CA ARG A 37 4.81 -16.60 -17.55
C ARG A 37 3.66 -15.66 -17.25
N LEU A 38 3.77 -14.40 -17.67
CA LEU A 38 2.65 -13.48 -17.65
C LEU A 38 2.14 -13.33 -19.08
N ILE A 39 0.83 -13.42 -19.23
CA ILE A 39 0.10 -13.32 -20.50
C ILE A 39 -0.73 -12.06 -20.42
N GLU A 40 -0.44 -11.10 -21.30
CA GLU A 40 -1.20 -9.85 -21.41
C GLU A 40 -1.59 -9.61 -22.86
N SER A 41 -2.58 -8.77 -23.09
CA SER A 41 -3.03 -8.37 -24.43
C SER A 41 -2.60 -6.92 -24.69
N ASP A 42 -1.99 -6.68 -25.82
CA ASP A 42 -1.65 -5.33 -26.28
C ASP A 42 -2.91 -4.51 -26.61
N GLN A 43 -4.04 -5.18 -26.86
CA GLN A 43 -5.32 -4.54 -27.18
C GLN A 43 -6.11 -4.15 -25.92
N ILE A 44 -5.93 -4.90 -24.83
CA ILE A 44 -6.57 -4.61 -23.54
C ILE A 44 -5.52 -3.89 -22.68
N GLY A 45 -5.42 -2.58 -22.86
CA GLY A 45 -4.51 -1.76 -22.05
C GLY A 45 -4.82 -1.83 -20.55
N THR A 46 -3.84 -1.46 -19.73
CA THR A 46 -4.10 -1.21 -18.31
C THR A 46 -5.13 -0.10 -18.19
N ILE A 47 -6.23 -0.36 -17.50
CA ILE A 47 -7.21 0.68 -17.20
C ILE A 47 -6.47 1.74 -16.38
N GLY A 48 -6.23 2.90 -17.01
CA GLY A 48 -5.48 4.00 -16.42
C GLY A 48 -6.35 4.71 -15.38
N VAL A 49 -6.31 4.25 -14.16
CA VAL A 49 -6.92 4.89 -13.00
C VAL A 49 -5.83 5.36 -12.04
N GLY A 50 -6.11 6.38 -11.25
CA GLY A 50 -5.30 6.68 -10.08
C GLY A 50 -5.55 5.61 -9.00
N GLU A 51 -4.54 4.86 -8.67
CA GLU A 51 -4.64 3.88 -7.59
C GLU A 51 -4.44 4.55 -6.24
N ALA A 52 -5.40 4.30 -5.33
CA ALA A 52 -5.33 4.72 -3.94
C ALA A 52 -5.12 3.50 -3.06
N THR A 53 -3.92 3.33 -2.52
CA THR A 53 -3.57 2.14 -1.74
C THR A 53 -3.85 2.29 -0.25
N ILE A 54 -3.54 1.25 0.50
CA ILE A 54 -3.59 1.18 1.97
C ILE A 54 -2.20 0.77 2.49
N PRO A 55 -1.89 0.95 3.78
CA PRO A 55 -0.54 0.75 4.33
C PRO A 55 0.18 -0.55 3.99
N PRO A 56 -0.46 -1.72 3.78
CA PRO A 56 0.23 -2.93 3.33
C PRO A 56 1.04 -2.78 2.04
N ILE A 57 0.77 -1.75 1.21
CA ILE A 57 1.60 -1.46 0.04
C ILE A 57 3.06 -1.17 0.41
N MET A 58 3.29 -0.57 1.57
CA MET A 58 4.65 -0.25 2.04
C MET A 58 5.42 -1.52 2.43
N GLU A 59 4.72 -2.54 2.93
CA GLU A 59 5.30 -3.86 3.20
C GLU A 59 5.66 -4.58 1.91
N PHE A 60 4.77 -4.52 0.91
CA PHE A 60 5.02 -5.06 -0.42
C PHE A 60 6.26 -4.42 -1.07
N ILE A 61 6.38 -3.10 -1.04
CA ILE A 61 7.53 -2.34 -1.59
C ILE A 61 8.82 -2.80 -0.91
N ARG A 62 8.83 -2.85 0.44
CA ARG A 62 9.98 -3.30 1.23
C ARG A 62 10.33 -4.77 0.96
N ALA A 63 9.35 -5.66 0.90
CA ALA A 63 9.54 -7.08 0.61
C ALA A 63 10.19 -7.30 -0.76
N LEU A 64 9.84 -6.49 -1.76
CA LEU A 64 10.49 -6.51 -3.07
C LEU A 64 11.85 -5.81 -3.09
N GLY A 65 12.26 -5.11 -2.02
CA GLY A 65 13.50 -4.33 -1.98
C GLY A 65 13.47 -3.14 -2.94
N ILE A 66 12.30 -2.59 -3.17
CA ILE A 66 12.09 -1.41 -4.01
C ILE A 66 12.51 -0.17 -3.22
N ASP A 67 13.32 0.69 -3.85
CA ASP A 67 13.60 2.02 -3.34
C ASP A 67 12.34 2.88 -3.46
N GLU A 68 11.86 3.40 -2.33
CA GLU A 68 10.61 4.17 -2.26
C GLU A 68 10.70 5.48 -3.04
N ASP A 69 11.84 6.17 -2.97
CA ASP A 69 12.02 7.44 -3.66
C ASP A 69 12.08 7.26 -5.18
N ASP A 70 12.69 6.17 -5.65
CA ASP A 70 12.69 5.81 -7.05
C ASP A 70 11.28 5.46 -7.54
N LEU A 71 10.54 4.70 -6.74
CA LEU A 71 9.14 4.37 -7.02
C LEU A 71 8.29 5.65 -7.13
N ILE A 72 8.37 6.54 -6.14
CA ILE A 72 7.59 7.79 -6.11
C ILE A 72 7.86 8.62 -7.36
N ARG A 73 9.12 8.81 -7.73
CA ARG A 73 9.49 9.56 -8.93
C ARG A 73 8.96 8.93 -10.21
N LYS A 74 9.07 7.61 -10.35
CA LYS A 74 8.71 6.89 -11.60
C LYS A 74 7.21 6.66 -11.75
N THR A 75 6.47 6.64 -10.65
CA THR A 75 5.02 6.40 -10.67
C THR A 75 4.19 7.64 -10.37
N ARG A 76 4.84 8.80 -10.21
CA ARG A 76 4.20 10.08 -9.83
C ARG A 76 3.37 9.94 -8.56
N SER A 77 3.90 9.19 -7.61
CA SER A 77 3.20 8.91 -6.37
C SER A 77 3.10 10.12 -5.46
N THR A 78 2.03 10.14 -4.66
CA THR A 78 1.84 11.07 -3.54
C THR A 78 1.52 10.29 -2.28
N PHE A 79 1.76 10.90 -1.12
CA PHE A 79 1.51 10.27 0.17
C PHE A 79 0.03 10.29 0.54
N LYS A 80 -0.44 9.23 1.17
CA LYS A 80 -1.81 9.05 1.63
C LYS A 80 -1.81 8.72 3.11
N LEU A 81 -2.48 9.55 3.92
CA LEU A 81 -2.54 9.40 5.38
C LEU A 81 -3.85 8.79 5.89
N GLY A 82 -4.83 8.63 5.02
CA GLY A 82 -6.14 8.10 5.37
C GLY A 82 -7.13 8.20 4.23
N ILE A 83 -8.40 8.03 4.55
CA ILE A 83 -9.52 8.09 3.61
C ILE A 83 -10.57 9.02 4.20
N GLU A 84 -10.93 10.07 3.49
CA GLU A 84 -12.06 10.91 3.85
C GLU A 84 -13.33 10.37 3.20
N PHE A 85 -14.36 10.15 4.02
CA PHE A 85 -15.67 9.71 3.60
C PHE A 85 -16.64 10.89 3.65
N LYS A 86 -17.20 11.26 2.51
CA LYS A 86 -18.19 12.34 2.38
C LYS A 86 -19.55 11.76 2.05
N ASP A 87 -20.59 12.26 2.71
CA ASP A 87 -22.00 11.91 2.47
C ASP A 87 -22.37 10.43 2.68
N TRP A 88 -21.52 9.64 3.35
CA TRP A 88 -21.78 8.22 3.57
C TRP A 88 -22.87 7.95 4.61
N THR A 89 -22.92 8.71 5.68
CA THR A 89 -23.95 8.54 6.73
C THR A 89 -25.18 9.40 6.48
N ARG A 90 -24.98 10.62 5.98
CA ARG A 90 -26.00 11.57 5.58
C ARG A 90 -25.35 12.68 4.74
N ILE A 91 -26.12 13.34 3.89
CA ILE A 91 -25.66 14.48 3.07
C ILE A 91 -25.09 15.58 4.00
N GLY A 92 -23.93 16.12 3.63
CA GLY A 92 -23.21 17.14 4.39
C GLY A 92 -22.35 16.60 5.52
N HIS A 93 -22.32 15.29 5.79
CA HIS A 93 -21.43 14.69 6.79
C HIS A 93 -20.14 14.22 6.17
N SER A 94 -19.02 14.56 6.80
CA SER A 94 -17.69 14.09 6.44
C SER A 94 -16.94 13.60 7.68
N TYR A 95 -16.16 12.54 7.50
CA TYR A 95 -15.24 12.03 8.51
C TYR A 95 -13.99 11.43 7.87
N MET A 96 -12.88 11.52 8.58
CA MET A 96 -11.60 10.93 8.16
C MET A 96 -11.38 9.60 8.86
N HIS A 97 -11.04 8.56 8.08
CA HIS A 97 -10.47 7.31 8.58
C HIS A 97 -8.95 7.38 8.40
N PRO A 98 -8.19 7.80 9.41
CA PRO A 98 -6.75 7.91 9.32
C PRO A 98 -6.09 6.53 9.29
N PHE A 99 -4.92 6.45 8.67
CA PHE A 99 -4.04 5.31 8.86
C PHE A 99 -3.26 5.47 10.17
N GLY A 100 -3.09 4.37 10.91
CA GLY A 100 -2.40 4.41 12.20
C GLY A 100 -3.32 4.65 13.38
N GLN A 101 -2.75 5.08 14.49
CA GLN A 101 -3.42 5.13 15.78
C GLN A 101 -4.23 6.40 15.97
N THR A 102 -5.41 6.26 16.60
CA THR A 102 -6.24 7.37 17.09
C THR A 102 -6.22 7.36 18.60
N GLY A 103 -5.68 8.42 19.19
CA GLY A 103 -5.47 8.50 20.65
C GLY A 103 -4.46 7.48 21.19
N PHE A 104 -4.32 7.45 22.50
CA PHE A 104 -3.46 6.49 23.21
C PHE A 104 -4.24 5.86 24.34
N ASP A 105 -4.05 4.57 24.56
CA ASP A 105 -4.63 3.86 25.69
C ASP A 105 -4.04 4.40 27.00
N MET A 106 -4.89 4.61 27.98
CA MET A 106 -4.53 5.14 29.30
C MET A 106 -4.84 4.11 30.36
N GLY A 107 -3.82 3.43 30.85
CA GLY A 107 -3.97 2.36 31.82
C GLY A 107 -4.72 1.14 31.25
N PRO A 108 -5.67 0.56 31.98
CA PRO A 108 -6.34 -0.69 31.59
C PRO A 108 -7.46 -0.51 30.55
N LEU A 109 -7.83 0.73 30.23
CA LEU A 109 -8.93 1.02 29.34
C LEU A 109 -8.41 1.58 27.98
N PRO A 110 -9.03 1.17 26.87
CA PRO A 110 -8.67 1.73 25.56
C PRO A 110 -9.11 3.20 25.47
N PHE A 111 -8.40 3.97 24.64
CA PHE A 111 -8.70 5.37 24.36
C PHE A 111 -10.19 5.61 24.05
N SER A 112 -10.81 4.71 23.28
CA SER A 112 -12.22 4.81 22.88
C SER A 112 -13.19 4.89 24.08
N ALA A 113 -12.89 4.23 25.20
CA ALA A 113 -13.71 4.29 26.39
C ALA A 113 -13.71 5.70 27.01
N TYR A 114 -12.54 6.33 27.08
CA TYR A 114 -12.40 7.69 27.58
C TYR A 114 -13.06 8.71 26.65
N TRP A 115 -12.85 8.55 25.33
CA TRP A 115 -13.46 9.42 24.34
C TRP A 115 -15.00 9.35 24.37
N LEU A 116 -15.59 8.14 24.45
CA LEU A 116 -17.03 7.96 24.54
C LEU A 116 -17.61 8.58 25.82
N ARG A 117 -16.90 8.50 26.92
CA ARG A 117 -17.32 9.17 28.17
C ARG A 117 -17.29 10.68 28.00
N ALA A 118 -16.19 11.23 27.49
CA ALA A 118 -16.08 12.67 27.23
C ALA A 118 -17.14 13.16 26.23
N LEU A 119 -17.47 12.35 25.21
CA LEU A 119 -18.53 12.66 24.26
C LEU A 119 -19.90 12.78 24.91
N ARG A 120 -20.25 11.85 25.83
CA ARG A 120 -21.49 11.90 26.60
C ARG A 120 -21.57 13.13 27.51
N GLU A 121 -20.43 13.61 28.00
CA GLU A 121 -20.33 14.80 28.84
C GLU A 121 -20.22 16.12 27.99
N GLY A 122 -20.26 16.03 26.65
CA GLY A 122 -20.12 17.19 25.76
C GLY A 122 -18.72 17.82 25.75
N LYS A 123 -17.69 17.08 26.16
CA LYS A 123 -16.30 17.56 26.30
C LYS A 123 -15.34 16.99 25.24
N ALA A 124 -15.78 16.03 24.40
CA ALA A 124 -14.93 15.46 23.39
C ALA A 124 -14.90 16.30 22.12
N SER A 125 -13.72 16.43 21.52
CA SER A 125 -13.56 16.84 20.14
C SER A 125 -13.93 15.71 19.16
N ARG A 126 -13.92 16.00 17.86
CA ARG A 126 -14.13 14.96 16.85
C ARG A 126 -13.06 13.89 16.96
N LEU A 127 -13.45 12.62 16.77
CA LEU A 127 -12.53 11.47 16.96
C LEU A 127 -11.24 11.61 16.13
N GLU A 128 -11.34 12.12 14.93
CA GLU A 128 -10.20 12.31 14.01
C GLU A 128 -9.18 13.33 14.52
N GLU A 129 -9.56 14.27 15.38
CA GLU A 129 -8.65 15.27 15.96
C GLU A 129 -7.65 14.65 16.96
N TYR A 130 -7.91 13.44 17.40
CA TYR A 130 -6.98 12.65 18.20
C TYR A 130 -6.02 11.80 17.37
N SER A 131 -5.99 11.98 16.04
CA SER A 131 -5.06 11.32 15.14
C SER A 131 -4.08 12.31 14.51
N LEU A 132 -2.78 12.03 14.68
CA LEU A 132 -1.73 12.82 14.03
C LEU A 132 -1.89 12.79 12.49
N GLN A 133 -2.22 11.63 11.93
CA GLN A 133 -2.37 11.45 10.49
C GLN A 133 -3.56 12.25 9.94
N ALA A 134 -4.70 12.24 10.62
CA ALA A 134 -5.85 13.03 10.21
C ALA A 134 -5.56 14.53 10.28
N THR A 135 -4.98 14.99 11.39
CA THR A 135 -4.61 16.39 11.58
C THR A 135 -3.59 16.85 10.53
N ALA A 136 -2.58 16.03 10.25
CA ALA A 136 -1.57 16.33 9.23
C ALA A 136 -2.19 16.37 7.82
N ALA A 137 -3.09 15.42 7.49
CA ALA A 137 -3.77 15.37 6.20
C ALA A 137 -4.63 16.62 5.97
N HIS A 138 -5.43 17.02 6.94
CA HIS A 138 -6.25 18.25 6.86
C HIS A 138 -5.39 19.51 6.74
N ALA A 139 -4.19 19.51 7.33
CA ALA A 139 -3.24 20.60 7.20
C ALA A 139 -2.40 20.56 5.92
N GLY A 140 -2.59 19.56 5.03
CA GLY A 140 -1.79 19.38 3.82
C GLY A 140 -0.32 19.05 4.13
N LYS A 141 -0.03 18.42 5.27
CA LYS A 141 1.32 18.11 5.73
C LYS A 141 1.59 16.61 5.77
N PHE A 142 2.82 16.26 5.50
CA PHE A 142 3.33 14.90 5.60
C PHE A 142 4.79 14.91 6.06
N MET A 143 5.17 13.90 6.82
CA MET A 143 6.55 13.50 7.02
C MET A 143 6.63 11.98 7.13
N ARG A 144 7.75 11.41 6.74
CA ARG A 144 8.01 9.99 6.97
C ARG A 144 8.21 9.73 8.46
N PRO A 145 7.84 8.52 8.95
CA PRO A 145 8.14 8.15 10.33
C PRO A 145 9.64 8.22 10.59
N VAL A 146 10.01 8.75 11.73
CA VAL A 146 11.40 8.78 12.17
C VAL A 146 11.55 7.94 13.42
N PRO A 147 12.68 7.22 13.60
CA PRO A 147 12.97 6.49 14.83
C PRO A 147 13.11 7.50 15.97
N ALA A 148 12.06 7.67 16.75
CA ALA A 148 12.05 8.58 17.89
C ALA A 148 11.33 7.92 19.06
N THR A 149 12.01 7.72 20.17
CA THR A 149 11.44 7.14 21.37
C THR A 149 10.39 8.10 21.94
N ASN A 150 9.21 7.58 22.24
CA ASN A 150 8.09 8.33 22.84
C ASN A 150 7.59 9.52 21.98
N SER A 151 7.74 9.47 20.67
CA SER A 151 7.22 10.49 19.79
C SER A 151 6.11 9.93 18.89
N PRO A 152 4.97 10.62 18.77
CA PRO A 152 3.88 10.20 17.86
C PRO A 152 4.32 10.14 16.39
N VAL A 153 5.37 10.86 16.00
CA VAL A 153 5.89 10.82 14.62
C VAL A 153 6.55 9.49 14.26
N ALA A 154 6.97 8.70 15.24
CA ALA A 154 7.49 7.34 15.01
C ALA A 154 6.39 6.37 14.56
N GLY A 155 5.15 6.63 14.96
CA GLY A 155 3.98 5.82 14.62
C GLY A 155 3.24 6.27 13.36
N ILE A 156 3.80 7.16 12.56
CA ILE A 156 3.17 7.58 11.31
C ILE A 156 3.07 6.39 10.36
N THR A 157 1.84 6.06 9.99
CA THR A 157 1.51 5.03 9.01
C THR A 157 0.90 5.72 7.79
N TYR A 158 1.33 5.31 6.61
CA TYR A 158 0.91 5.92 5.35
C TYR A 158 0.85 4.91 4.21
N ALA A 159 0.25 5.33 3.14
CA ALA A 159 0.21 4.61 1.87
C ALA A 159 0.51 5.59 0.72
N LEU A 160 0.27 5.17 -0.50
CA LEU A 160 0.55 5.97 -1.69
C LEU A 160 -0.69 6.05 -2.58
N HIS A 161 -0.83 7.19 -3.27
CA HIS A 161 -1.56 7.28 -4.52
C HIS A 161 -0.55 7.23 -5.65
N PHE A 162 -0.84 6.54 -6.74
CA PHE A 162 0.03 6.50 -7.92
C PHE A 162 -0.76 6.29 -9.21
N ASP A 163 -0.11 6.57 -10.33
CA ASP A 163 -0.61 6.19 -11.64
C ASP A 163 -0.47 4.67 -11.81
N ALA A 164 -1.61 3.97 -12.00
CA ALA A 164 -1.66 2.52 -12.13
C ALA A 164 -0.83 2.00 -13.32
N SER A 165 -0.84 2.73 -14.43
CA SER A 165 -0.10 2.35 -15.64
C SER A 165 1.41 2.49 -15.45
N LEU A 166 1.83 3.55 -14.75
CA LEU A 166 3.25 3.74 -14.41
C LEU A 166 3.71 2.69 -13.41
N PHE A 167 2.87 2.35 -12.43
CA PHE A 167 3.19 1.34 -11.44
C PHE A 167 3.30 -0.06 -12.06
N ALA A 168 2.36 -0.44 -12.93
CA ALA A 168 2.44 -1.71 -13.65
C ALA A 168 3.72 -1.81 -14.50
N ARG A 169 4.08 -0.74 -15.23
CA ARG A 169 5.34 -0.69 -15.99
C ARG A 169 6.59 -0.78 -15.10
N TYR A 170 6.56 -0.12 -13.96
CA TYR A 170 7.63 -0.18 -12.98
C TYR A 170 7.84 -1.60 -12.45
N LEU A 171 6.76 -2.29 -12.08
CA LEU A 171 6.82 -3.67 -11.61
C LEU A 171 7.21 -4.66 -12.71
N ARG A 172 6.80 -4.42 -13.97
CA ARG A 172 7.25 -5.20 -15.12
C ARG A 172 8.78 -5.16 -15.24
N ALA A 173 9.38 -3.98 -15.14
CA ALA A 173 10.84 -3.85 -15.21
C ALA A 173 11.54 -4.64 -14.09
N ILE A 174 11.00 -4.62 -12.87
CA ILE A 174 11.52 -5.41 -11.74
C ILE A 174 11.37 -6.91 -12.00
N ALA A 175 10.19 -7.36 -12.41
CA ALA A 175 9.93 -8.78 -12.65
C ALA A 175 10.87 -9.36 -13.72
N VAL A 176 11.10 -8.62 -14.81
CA VAL A 176 12.03 -9.03 -15.88
C VAL A 176 13.49 -9.03 -15.41
N ALA A 177 13.89 -8.05 -14.60
CA ALA A 177 15.27 -7.96 -14.11
C ALA A 177 15.62 -9.07 -13.11
N VAL A 178 14.66 -9.51 -12.30
CA VAL A 178 14.85 -10.52 -11.23
C VAL A 178 14.53 -11.93 -11.71
N GLY A 179 13.66 -12.07 -12.71
CA GLY A 179 13.26 -13.37 -13.27
C GLY A 179 14.44 -14.11 -13.92
N PRO A 180 14.37 -15.44 -14.03
CA PRO A 180 15.37 -16.20 -14.75
C PRO A 180 15.41 -15.68 -16.19
N ARG A 181 16.60 -15.25 -16.64
CA ARG A 181 16.80 -14.90 -18.04
C ARG A 181 16.37 -16.09 -18.90
N ALA A 182 15.42 -15.89 -19.78
CA ALA A 182 15.11 -16.88 -20.80
C ALA A 182 16.44 -17.20 -21.51
N ARG A 183 16.96 -18.40 -21.32
CA ARG A 183 18.01 -18.89 -22.23
C ARG A 183 17.30 -19.08 -23.56
N ASP A 184 17.77 -18.37 -24.58
CA ASP A 184 17.34 -18.61 -25.96
C ASP A 184 17.45 -20.12 -26.24
N PRO A 185 16.39 -20.78 -26.69
CA PRO A 185 16.46 -22.20 -26.99
C PRO A 185 17.23 -22.49 -28.31
N CYS A 186 17.86 -21.45 -28.90
CA CYS A 186 18.64 -21.54 -30.13
C CYS A 186 20.05 -20.95 -29.94
N ALA A 187 20.84 -21.50 -29.04
CA ALA A 187 22.29 -21.37 -29.03
C ALA A 187 22.91 -22.74 -28.79
#